data_7b77df1bce678261962440fa75ff601b
#
_entry.id   7b77df1bce678261962440fa75ff601b
#
_cell.length_a   1.000
_cell.length_b   1.000
_cell.length_c   1.000
_cell.angle_alpha   90.00
_cell.angle_beta   90.00
_cell.angle_gamma   90.00
#
_symmetry.space_group_name_H-M   'P 1'
#
loop_
_entity.id
_entity.type
_entity.pdbx_description
1 polymer ?
#
loop_
_entity_poly.entity_id
_entity_poly.type
_entity_poly.pdbx_seq_one_letter_code
_entity_poly.pdbx_strand_id
1 'polypeptide(L)'
;MDFAIVGGGFSGLSAAAWLRRLAPGRSVLVLESASLGDGASGRTGGMALAETAAGKLPGLGDVLVGYKKILRAFRIDSRLTLPGAWELGRSAPATNGSDRVGKHSPISWNDSGELKVVRLVPGGTIDPGKVLAGLARAAENAGAQIVEHAEVRALDFSNPPRLHVRHKLRGRIRHKEIRAEQVLLATNAFSLELSGLRAAAVPKLTFALATAPLSAAQCKAIGLSSRRPFYTIDFPYLWGRLLESNGVIFGSGLVPASASTPFRAPTVSRSIKNSARDLHCYDVRRGQSASRLRWLESRVRNLHPALASVRITHRWGGPILFTEEMCPIFRRHPRSKHVMILAGYNGHGVALSVYLGKWAAEALLNLRALPRWH
;
A
#
# COMPACT_ATOMS: atom_id res chain seq x y z
N MET A 1 22.39 -10.13 15.55
CA MET A 1 22.16 -9.48 14.24
C MET A 1 22.29 -7.98 14.43
N ASP A 2 22.81 -7.27 13.43
CA ASP A 2 22.82 -5.79 13.51
C ASP A 2 21.40 -5.24 13.29
N PHE A 3 20.73 -5.73 12.25
CA PHE A 3 19.39 -5.26 11.91
C PHE A 3 18.41 -6.43 11.74
N ALA A 4 17.25 -6.33 12.39
CA ALA A 4 16.11 -7.18 12.14
C ALA A 4 14.96 -6.34 11.57
N ILE A 5 14.35 -6.79 10.47
CA ILE A 5 13.22 -6.14 9.80
C ILE A 5 12.03 -7.09 9.89
N VAL A 6 10.92 -6.61 10.47
CA VAL A 6 9.68 -7.38 10.59
C VAL A 6 8.72 -6.91 9.50
N GLY A 7 8.44 -7.79 8.55
CA GLY A 7 7.59 -7.55 7.38
C GLY A 7 8.35 -7.52 6.06
N GLY A 8 8.05 -8.46 5.17
CA GLY A 8 8.62 -8.65 3.83
C GLY A 8 7.85 -7.93 2.72
N GLY A 9 7.24 -6.77 3.02
CA GLY A 9 6.61 -5.90 2.04
C GLY A 9 7.57 -4.90 1.41
N PHE A 10 7.05 -3.96 0.61
CA PHE A 10 7.85 -2.93 -0.08
C PHE A 10 8.78 -2.15 0.86
N SER A 11 8.28 -1.72 2.03
CA SER A 11 9.09 -0.96 2.99
C SER A 11 10.24 -1.76 3.54
N GLY A 12 9.96 -2.97 4.03
CA GLY A 12 10.97 -3.81 4.66
C GLY A 12 12.03 -4.28 3.68
N LEU A 13 11.63 -4.71 2.48
CA LEU A 13 12.56 -5.14 1.44
C LEU A 13 13.42 -3.99 0.91
N SER A 14 12.81 -2.79 0.72
CA SER A 14 13.57 -1.61 0.35
C SER A 14 14.59 -1.24 1.43
N ALA A 15 14.19 -1.26 2.71
CA ALA A 15 15.11 -1.00 3.81
C ALA A 15 16.25 -2.04 3.87
N ALA A 16 15.95 -3.33 3.71
CA ALA A 16 16.95 -4.40 3.72
C ALA A 16 17.99 -4.22 2.62
N ALA A 17 17.53 -3.97 1.37
CA ALA A 17 18.42 -3.76 0.23
C ALA A 17 19.34 -2.55 0.43
N TRP A 18 18.81 -1.44 0.96
CA TRP A 18 19.59 -0.25 1.22
C TRP A 18 20.52 -0.37 2.41
N LEU A 19 20.12 -1.03 3.51
CA LEU A 19 21.02 -1.32 4.65
C LEU A 19 22.25 -2.09 4.19
N ARG A 20 22.04 -3.17 3.41
CA ARG A 20 23.14 -3.96 2.90
C ARG A 20 24.03 -3.21 1.90
N ARG A 21 23.45 -2.31 1.11
CA ARG A 21 24.19 -1.47 0.17
C ARG A 21 25.02 -0.39 0.86
N LEU A 22 24.47 0.25 1.91
CA LEU A 22 25.10 1.35 2.64
C LEU A 22 26.07 0.86 3.72
N ALA A 23 25.84 -0.32 4.27
CA ALA A 23 26.66 -0.92 5.31
C ALA A 23 26.88 -2.43 5.04
N PRO A 24 27.70 -2.80 4.02
CA PRO A 24 27.84 -4.19 3.57
C PRO A 24 28.43 -5.13 4.63
N GLY A 25 29.15 -4.60 5.62
CA GLY A 25 29.66 -5.37 6.76
C GLY A 25 28.62 -5.71 7.83
N ARG A 26 27.42 -5.12 7.77
CA ARG A 26 26.39 -5.31 8.80
C ARG A 26 25.39 -6.39 8.40
N SER A 27 25.00 -7.24 9.33
CA SER A 27 24.03 -8.31 9.12
C SER A 27 22.58 -7.77 9.08
N VAL A 28 21.79 -8.23 8.11
CA VAL A 28 20.38 -7.85 7.95
C VAL A 28 19.52 -9.10 7.81
N LEU A 29 18.48 -9.20 8.64
CA LEU A 29 17.50 -10.28 8.63
C LEU A 29 16.11 -9.71 8.43
N VAL A 30 15.40 -10.20 7.41
CA VAL A 30 13.97 -9.92 7.18
C VAL A 30 13.16 -11.11 7.65
N LEU A 31 12.16 -10.87 8.47
CA LEU A 31 11.21 -11.86 8.98
C LEU A 31 9.83 -11.58 8.42
N GLU A 32 9.32 -12.50 7.60
CA GLU A 32 7.98 -12.42 7.01
C GLU A 32 7.09 -13.54 7.59
N SER A 33 5.91 -13.18 8.06
CA SER A 33 4.99 -14.10 8.74
C SER A 33 4.37 -15.14 7.82
N ALA A 34 4.16 -14.78 6.57
CA ALA A 34 3.62 -15.65 5.51
C ALA A 34 4.63 -15.74 4.34
N SER A 35 4.20 -15.50 3.12
CA SER A 35 5.07 -15.35 1.97
C SER A 35 5.29 -13.88 1.64
N LEU A 36 6.39 -13.56 0.98
CA LEU A 36 6.70 -12.20 0.55
C LEU A 36 5.52 -11.60 -0.23
N GLY A 37 5.08 -10.43 0.21
CA GLY A 37 3.98 -9.70 -0.42
C GLY A 37 2.58 -10.18 -0.05
N ASP A 38 2.40 -11.12 0.87
CA ASP A 38 1.06 -11.55 1.31
C ASP A 38 0.25 -10.42 1.99
N GLY A 39 0.90 -9.35 2.40
CA GLY A 39 0.26 -8.12 2.87
C GLY A 39 -0.21 -7.20 1.74
N ALA A 40 -0.23 -5.89 2.01
CA ALA A 40 -0.70 -4.85 1.07
C ALA A 40 0.13 -4.77 -0.21
N SER A 41 1.43 -5.10 -0.16
CA SER A 41 2.37 -4.94 -1.28
C SER A 41 2.06 -5.85 -2.46
N GLY A 42 1.64 -7.09 -2.23
CA GLY A 42 1.24 -8.01 -3.30
C GLY A 42 -0.23 -7.90 -3.71
N ARG A 43 -1.02 -7.08 -3.03
CA ARG A 43 -2.47 -6.93 -3.26
C ARG A 43 -2.86 -5.56 -3.81
N THR A 44 -1.88 -4.69 -4.00
CA THR A 44 -2.11 -3.32 -4.52
C THR A 44 -2.47 -3.32 -6.00
N GLY A 45 -3.25 -2.33 -6.43
CA GLY A 45 -3.53 -2.07 -7.83
C GLY A 45 -2.34 -1.53 -8.63
N GLY A 46 -1.22 -1.19 -7.98
CA GLY A 46 0.00 -0.72 -8.65
C GLY A 46 -0.06 0.72 -9.14
N MET A 47 -0.78 1.60 -8.43
CA MET A 47 -0.76 3.04 -8.70
C MET A 47 0.36 3.71 -7.91
N ALA A 48 1.32 4.31 -8.60
CA ALA A 48 2.40 5.09 -8.01
C ALA A 48 2.01 6.58 -7.99
N LEU A 49 1.79 7.14 -6.80
CA LEU A 49 1.41 8.55 -6.60
C LEU A 49 2.57 9.32 -5.94
N ALA A 50 2.63 10.63 -6.21
CA ALA A 50 3.69 11.50 -5.70
C ALA A 50 3.48 11.91 -4.24
N GLU A 51 2.22 11.98 -3.80
CA GLU A 51 1.82 12.57 -2.54
C GLU A 51 1.35 11.52 -1.53
N THR A 52 1.32 11.89 -0.27
CA THR A 52 0.64 11.12 0.77
C THR A 52 -0.87 11.39 0.73
N ALA A 53 -1.63 10.65 1.50
CA ALA A 53 -3.07 10.91 1.64
C ALA A 53 -3.38 12.28 2.30
N ALA A 54 -2.41 12.83 3.04
CA ALA A 54 -2.45 14.19 3.59
C ALA A 54 -1.87 15.25 2.62
N GLY A 55 -1.53 14.86 1.38
CA GLY A 55 -0.85 15.74 0.43
C GLY A 55 0.67 15.75 0.60
N LYS A 56 1.30 16.89 0.30
CA LYS A 56 2.75 17.09 0.46
C LYS A 56 3.12 17.30 1.93
N LEU A 57 4.08 16.52 2.43
CA LEU A 57 4.58 16.67 3.79
C LEU A 57 5.92 17.42 3.81
N PRO A 58 6.19 18.24 4.84
CA PRO A 58 7.45 18.96 4.99
C PRO A 58 8.66 18.02 4.98
N GLY A 59 9.67 18.32 4.18
CA GLY A 59 10.90 17.55 4.10
C GLY A 59 10.79 16.17 3.44
N LEU A 60 9.60 15.76 2.95
CA LEU A 60 9.41 14.49 2.27
C LEU A 60 10.22 14.42 0.95
N GLY A 61 10.30 15.54 0.23
CA GLY A 61 10.94 15.57 -1.09
C GLY A 61 10.06 15.01 -2.20
N ASP A 62 10.65 14.77 -3.36
CA ASP A 62 9.94 14.19 -4.51
C ASP A 62 9.98 12.65 -4.43
N VAL A 63 8.84 12.08 -4.06
CA VAL A 63 8.65 10.63 -3.88
C VAL A 63 8.86 9.88 -5.21
N LEU A 64 8.34 10.37 -6.34
CA LEU A 64 8.43 9.67 -7.62
C LEU A 64 9.84 9.71 -8.19
N VAL A 65 10.54 10.84 -8.05
CA VAL A 65 11.96 10.94 -8.43
C VAL A 65 12.80 10.01 -7.56
N GLY A 66 12.59 10.01 -6.25
CA GLY A 66 13.29 9.12 -5.33
C GLY A 66 12.99 7.64 -5.61
N TYR A 67 11.73 7.30 -5.85
CA TYR A 67 11.30 5.96 -6.22
C TYR A 67 11.98 5.46 -7.51
N LYS A 68 11.96 6.29 -8.57
CA LYS A 68 12.64 5.99 -9.83
C LYS A 68 14.15 5.77 -9.66
N LYS A 69 14.81 6.57 -8.80
CA LYS A 69 16.23 6.39 -8.48
C LYS A 69 16.46 5.03 -7.78
N ILE A 70 15.59 4.61 -6.86
CA ILE A 70 15.68 3.32 -6.16
C ILE A 70 15.57 2.16 -7.16
N LEU A 71 14.54 2.17 -8.03
CA LEU A 71 14.33 1.13 -9.02
C LEU A 71 15.55 0.99 -9.95
N ARG A 72 16.11 2.11 -10.40
CA ARG A 72 17.33 2.12 -11.22
C ARG A 72 18.55 1.59 -10.48
N ALA A 73 18.74 2.01 -9.21
CA ALA A 73 19.89 1.60 -8.40
C ALA A 73 19.96 0.09 -8.18
N PHE A 74 18.82 -0.59 -8.17
CA PHE A 74 18.71 -2.05 -8.05
C PHE A 74 18.36 -2.76 -9.37
N ARG A 75 18.34 -2.06 -10.50
CA ARG A 75 18.01 -2.59 -11.83
C ARG A 75 16.67 -3.34 -11.86
N ILE A 76 15.65 -2.77 -11.20
CA ILE A 76 14.31 -3.36 -11.13
C ILE A 76 13.50 -2.94 -12.34
N ASP A 77 13.18 -3.90 -13.24
CA ASP A 77 12.18 -3.70 -14.29
C ASP A 77 10.78 -3.75 -13.68
N SER A 78 10.27 -2.60 -13.28
CA SER A 78 8.96 -2.45 -12.63
C SER A 78 7.83 -2.12 -13.60
N ARG A 79 8.11 -1.99 -14.91
CA ARG A 79 7.19 -1.43 -15.90
C ARG A 79 6.60 -0.07 -15.48
N LEU A 80 7.44 0.74 -14.84
CA LEU A 80 7.02 2.07 -14.39
C LEU A 80 6.69 2.98 -15.56
N THR A 81 5.46 3.49 -15.57
CA THR A 81 5.00 4.56 -16.45
C THR A 81 4.45 5.71 -15.62
N LEU A 82 4.79 6.95 -15.96
CA LEU A 82 4.40 8.14 -15.20
C LEU A 82 3.65 9.17 -16.08
N PRO A 83 2.51 8.80 -16.68
CA PRO A 83 1.73 9.72 -17.55
C PRO A 83 0.91 10.73 -16.74
N GLY A 84 0.99 10.73 -15.43
CA GLY A 84 0.07 11.36 -14.51
C GLY A 84 -1.05 10.41 -14.08
N ALA A 85 -1.80 10.81 -13.07
CA ALA A 85 -3.00 10.14 -12.59
C ALA A 85 -4.19 11.11 -12.60
N TRP A 86 -5.37 10.63 -12.92
CA TRP A 86 -6.59 11.43 -12.89
C TRP A 86 -7.23 11.38 -11.52
N GLU A 87 -7.46 12.54 -10.97
CA GLU A 87 -8.32 12.76 -9.82
C GLU A 87 -9.74 13.04 -10.30
N LEU A 88 -10.70 12.26 -9.83
CA LEU A 88 -12.09 12.34 -10.23
C LEU A 88 -12.94 12.91 -9.09
N GLY A 89 -13.93 13.71 -9.42
CA GLY A 89 -14.91 14.25 -8.47
C GLY A 89 -16.26 14.51 -9.13
N ARG A 90 -17.28 14.60 -8.27
CA ARG A 90 -18.66 14.97 -8.70
C ARG A 90 -18.84 16.48 -8.88
N SER A 91 -18.00 17.25 -8.20
CA SER A 91 -17.98 18.73 -8.30
C SER A 91 -16.56 19.19 -8.59
N ALA A 92 -16.40 20.27 -9.35
CA ALA A 92 -15.10 20.88 -9.54
C ALA A 92 -14.55 21.36 -8.17
N PRO A 93 -13.29 21.10 -7.84
CA PRO A 93 -12.70 21.63 -6.61
C PRO A 93 -12.68 23.17 -6.65
N ALA A 94 -12.91 23.78 -5.51
CA ALA A 94 -12.93 25.25 -5.34
C ALA A 94 -11.55 25.93 -5.51
N THR A 95 -10.52 25.22 -5.99
CA THR A 95 -9.14 25.71 -6.06
C THR A 95 -8.84 26.38 -7.41
N ASN A 96 -8.31 27.59 -7.35
CA ASN A 96 -7.76 28.37 -8.46
C ASN A 96 -6.38 27.82 -8.87
N GLY A 97 -6.29 26.65 -9.52
CA GLY A 97 -5.02 26.08 -9.96
C GLY A 97 -4.96 25.85 -11.47
N SER A 98 -3.77 26.02 -12.04
CA SER A 98 -3.45 25.86 -13.47
C SER A 98 -3.59 24.44 -14.01
N ASP A 99 -3.89 23.45 -13.18
CA ASP A 99 -3.95 22.03 -13.52
C ASP A 99 -5.35 21.56 -13.94
N ARG A 100 -6.23 22.50 -14.36
CA ARG A 100 -7.58 22.15 -14.83
C ARG A 100 -7.49 21.35 -16.13
N VAL A 101 -8.11 20.18 -16.12
CA VAL A 101 -8.42 19.48 -17.37
C VAL A 101 -9.34 20.35 -18.21
N GLY A 102 -9.05 20.46 -19.51
CA GLY A 102 -9.80 21.32 -20.44
C GLY A 102 -11.32 21.06 -20.40
N LYS A 103 -12.10 21.91 -21.10
CA LYS A 103 -13.58 21.92 -21.05
C LYS A 103 -14.26 20.54 -21.23
N HIS A 104 -13.57 19.55 -21.81
CA HIS A 104 -14.08 18.19 -22.00
C HIS A 104 -13.31 17.18 -21.19
N SER A 105 -13.93 16.63 -20.13
CA SER A 105 -13.38 15.50 -19.38
C SER A 105 -13.41 14.24 -20.26
N PRO A 106 -12.28 13.49 -20.34
CA PRO A 106 -12.27 12.20 -21.04
C PRO A 106 -13.11 11.13 -20.31
N ILE A 107 -13.34 11.29 -19.01
CA ILE A 107 -14.18 10.44 -18.18
C ILE A 107 -15.49 11.17 -17.88
N SER A 108 -16.60 10.48 -18.12
CA SER A 108 -17.95 10.87 -17.70
C SER A 108 -18.65 9.60 -17.24
N TRP A 109 -18.58 9.33 -15.93
CA TRP A 109 -19.15 8.13 -15.33
C TRP A 109 -20.29 8.47 -14.39
N ASN A 110 -21.27 7.57 -14.30
CA ASN A 110 -22.37 7.70 -13.35
C ASN A 110 -22.04 6.94 -12.04
N ASP A 111 -21.80 7.67 -10.96
CA ASP A 111 -21.52 7.12 -9.64
C ASP A 111 -22.20 7.94 -8.54
N SER A 112 -23.50 7.77 -8.37
CA SER A 112 -24.33 8.62 -7.49
C SER A 112 -24.19 10.11 -7.84
N GLY A 113 -24.12 10.40 -9.13
CA GLY A 113 -23.81 11.66 -9.74
C GLY A 113 -22.72 11.53 -10.80
N GLU A 114 -22.57 12.54 -11.64
CA GLU A 114 -21.59 12.51 -12.73
C GLU A 114 -20.16 12.69 -12.20
N LEU A 115 -19.31 11.68 -12.38
CA LEU A 115 -17.87 11.75 -12.12
C LEU A 115 -17.13 12.27 -13.36
N LYS A 116 -16.32 13.29 -13.14
CA LYS A 116 -15.43 13.89 -14.16
C LYS A 116 -14.00 13.98 -13.64
N VAL A 117 -13.05 14.13 -14.56
CA VAL A 117 -11.67 14.49 -14.20
C VAL A 117 -11.67 15.92 -13.70
N VAL A 118 -11.27 16.10 -12.44
CA VAL A 118 -11.15 17.42 -11.81
C VAL A 118 -9.72 17.94 -11.82
N ARG A 119 -8.74 17.02 -11.77
CA ARG A 119 -7.32 17.38 -11.76
C ARG A 119 -6.47 16.28 -12.37
N LEU A 120 -5.35 16.66 -12.99
CA LEU A 120 -4.23 15.77 -13.31
C LEU A 120 -3.15 15.94 -12.25
N VAL A 121 -2.76 14.84 -11.61
CA VAL A 121 -1.73 14.86 -10.57
C VAL A 121 -0.51 14.04 -10.99
N PRO A 122 0.69 14.32 -10.46
CA PRO A 122 1.87 13.49 -10.69
C PRO A 122 1.63 12.05 -10.21
N GLY A 123 1.80 11.08 -11.10
CA GLY A 123 1.57 9.69 -10.79
C GLY A 123 1.67 8.78 -12.01
N GLY A 124 1.38 7.51 -11.80
CA GLY A 124 1.38 6.51 -12.86
C GLY A 124 1.18 5.10 -12.34
N THR A 125 1.72 4.12 -13.06
CA THR A 125 1.49 2.71 -12.76
C THR A 125 2.80 1.92 -12.73
N ILE A 126 2.77 0.83 -11.99
CA ILE A 126 3.85 -0.17 -11.91
C ILE A 126 3.27 -1.59 -11.97
N ASP A 127 4.14 -2.55 -12.18
CA ASP A 127 3.88 -3.97 -11.87
C ASP A 127 4.32 -4.25 -10.42
N PRO A 128 3.38 -4.42 -9.47
CA PRO A 128 3.71 -4.62 -8.05
C PRO A 128 4.52 -5.90 -7.80
N GLY A 129 4.22 -6.97 -8.54
CA GLY A 129 4.91 -8.25 -8.41
C GLY A 129 6.38 -8.13 -8.81
N LYS A 130 6.65 -7.43 -9.92
CA LYS A 130 8.03 -7.17 -10.37
C LYS A 130 8.80 -6.29 -9.38
N VAL A 131 8.17 -5.28 -8.80
CA VAL A 131 8.80 -4.44 -7.76
C VAL A 131 9.15 -5.26 -6.53
N LEU A 132 8.19 -6.06 -6.04
CA LEU A 132 8.39 -6.90 -4.87
C LEU A 132 9.53 -7.89 -5.07
N ALA A 133 9.46 -8.68 -6.15
CA ALA A 133 10.50 -9.64 -6.49
C ALA A 133 11.87 -8.98 -6.75
N GLY A 134 11.87 -7.79 -7.38
CA GLY A 134 13.08 -7.03 -7.61
C GLY A 134 13.75 -6.54 -6.34
N LEU A 135 12.96 -6.04 -5.37
CA LEU A 135 13.46 -5.61 -4.06
C LEU A 135 13.98 -6.80 -3.23
N ALA A 136 13.26 -7.94 -3.25
CA ALA A 136 13.70 -9.15 -2.58
C ALA A 136 15.07 -9.61 -3.13
N ARG A 137 15.18 -9.79 -4.45
CA ARG A 137 16.46 -10.13 -5.09
C ARG A 137 17.57 -9.13 -4.78
N ALA A 138 17.26 -7.83 -4.77
CA ALA A 138 18.25 -6.80 -4.44
C ALA A 138 18.76 -6.93 -3.01
N ALA A 139 17.88 -7.23 -2.06
CA ALA A 139 18.25 -7.47 -0.67
C ALA A 139 19.10 -8.73 -0.51
N GLU A 140 18.69 -9.85 -1.10
CA GLU A 140 19.40 -11.14 -1.05
C GLU A 140 20.77 -11.06 -1.74
N ASN A 141 20.86 -10.49 -2.94
CA ASN A 141 22.12 -10.32 -3.68
C ASN A 141 23.10 -9.41 -2.93
N ALA A 142 22.60 -8.48 -2.12
CA ALA A 142 23.41 -7.67 -1.22
C ALA A 142 23.78 -8.40 0.09
N GLY A 143 23.29 -9.62 0.33
CA GLY A 143 23.59 -10.45 1.48
C GLY A 143 22.62 -10.29 2.67
N ALA A 144 21.41 -9.76 2.47
CA ALA A 144 20.37 -9.87 3.48
C ALA A 144 19.79 -11.29 3.53
N GLN A 145 19.49 -11.77 4.73
CA GLN A 145 18.74 -13.01 4.90
C GLN A 145 17.24 -12.70 4.91
N ILE A 146 16.45 -13.43 4.13
CA ILE A 146 15.00 -13.33 4.13
C ILE A 146 14.41 -14.67 4.61
N VAL A 147 13.57 -14.64 5.62
CA VAL A 147 12.94 -15.83 6.18
C VAL A 147 11.42 -15.66 6.14
N GLU A 148 10.78 -16.43 5.26
CA GLU A 148 9.33 -16.53 5.18
C GLU A 148 8.77 -17.50 6.23
N HIS A 149 7.46 -17.43 6.47
CA HIS A 149 6.75 -18.21 7.49
C HIS A 149 7.33 -18.04 8.91
N ALA A 150 7.96 -16.90 9.17
CA ALA A 150 8.62 -16.51 10.41
C ALA A 150 7.87 -15.35 11.07
N GLU A 151 6.87 -15.69 11.87
CA GLU A 151 6.01 -14.71 12.52
C GLU A 151 6.64 -14.22 13.82
N VAL A 152 6.87 -12.93 13.94
CA VAL A 152 7.26 -12.30 15.21
C VAL A 152 6.03 -12.15 16.10
N ARG A 153 5.98 -12.89 17.21
CA ARG A 153 4.84 -12.95 18.13
C ARG A 153 4.93 -11.94 19.26
N ALA A 154 6.15 -11.66 19.70
CA ALA A 154 6.42 -10.70 20.75
C ALA A 154 7.78 -10.00 20.52
N LEU A 155 7.92 -8.83 21.10
CA LEU A 155 9.12 -8.02 21.08
C LEU A 155 9.44 -7.55 22.51
N ASP A 156 10.60 -7.94 23.04
CA ASP A 156 11.13 -7.39 24.26
C ASP A 156 11.98 -6.17 23.94
N PHE A 157 11.69 -5.07 24.63
CA PHE A 157 12.40 -3.79 24.48
C PHE A 157 13.66 -3.70 25.32
N SER A 158 14.33 -4.84 25.53
CA SER A 158 15.67 -4.90 26.15
C SER A 158 16.72 -4.20 25.29
N ASN A 159 17.93 -4.08 25.78
CA ASN A 159 19.07 -3.59 25.01
C ASN A 159 20.13 -4.71 24.93
N PRO A 160 20.34 -5.34 23.78
CA PRO A 160 19.60 -5.19 22.50
C PRO A 160 18.18 -5.79 22.55
N PRO A 161 17.24 -5.32 21.68
CA PRO A 161 15.90 -5.89 21.54
C PRO A 161 15.90 -7.37 21.20
N ARG A 162 14.88 -8.11 21.69
CA ARG A 162 14.69 -9.54 21.42
C ARG A 162 13.35 -9.79 20.74
N LEU A 163 13.38 -10.52 19.64
CA LEU A 163 12.21 -10.91 18.88
C LEU A 163 11.89 -12.37 19.13
N HIS A 164 10.68 -12.68 19.58
CA HIS A 164 10.19 -14.05 19.75
C HIS A 164 9.48 -14.49 18.46
N VAL A 165 10.09 -15.42 17.75
CA VAL A 165 9.70 -15.81 16.40
C VAL A 165 9.11 -17.23 16.42
N ARG A 166 7.92 -17.36 15.84
CA ARG A 166 7.29 -18.64 15.49
C ARG A 166 7.56 -18.93 14.02
N HIS A 167 8.44 -19.86 13.73
CA HIS A 167 8.80 -20.25 12.36
C HIS A 167 8.16 -21.59 12.01
N LYS A 168 7.40 -21.61 10.91
CA LYS A 168 6.80 -22.82 10.35
C LYS A 168 7.61 -23.29 9.15
N LEU A 169 8.35 -24.39 9.34
CA LEU A 169 9.18 -24.98 8.30
C LEU A 169 8.78 -26.44 8.06
N ARG A 170 8.43 -26.80 6.83
CA ARG A 170 8.03 -28.15 6.44
C ARG A 170 6.99 -28.78 7.37
N GLY A 171 5.95 -28.01 7.72
CA GLY A 171 4.89 -28.42 8.63
C GLY A 171 5.24 -28.42 10.13
N ARG A 172 6.50 -28.23 10.50
CA ARG A 172 6.95 -28.15 11.90
C ARG A 172 7.02 -26.71 12.37
N ILE A 173 6.58 -26.47 13.60
CA ILE A 173 6.68 -25.16 14.26
C ILE A 173 7.92 -25.18 15.15
N ARG A 174 8.74 -24.14 15.01
CA ARG A 174 9.90 -23.89 15.88
C ARG A 174 9.76 -22.49 16.47
N HIS A 175 10.10 -22.37 17.76
CA HIS A 175 10.19 -21.08 18.44
C HIS A 175 11.66 -20.69 18.54
N LYS A 176 11.98 -19.45 18.20
CA LYS A 176 13.34 -18.90 18.25
C LYS A 176 13.32 -17.52 18.88
N GLU A 177 14.35 -17.21 19.63
CA GLU A 177 14.69 -15.85 20.06
C GLU A 177 15.77 -15.29 19.12
N ILE A 178 15.56 -14.07 18.64
CA ILE A 178 16.52 -13.35 17.79
C ILE A 178 16.84 -12.04 18.49
N ARG A 179 18.13 -11.77 18.70
CA ARG A 179 18.62 -10.49 19.23
C ARG A 179 19.14 -9.63 18.08
N ALA A 180 18.74 -8.35 18.06
CA ALA A 180 19.16 -7.40 17.05
C ALA A 180 19.51 -6.05 17.69
N GLU A 181 20.55 -5.39 17.21
CA GLU A 181 20.92 -4.05 17.70
C GLU A 181 19.86 -3.02 17.35
N GLN A 182 19.26 -3.13 16.17
CA GLN A 182 18.18 -2.26 15.67
C GLN A 182 17.08 -3.11 15.05
N VAL A 183 15.83 -2.73 15.27
CA VAL A 183 14.64 -3.38 14.71
C VAL A 183 13.83 -2.37 13.90
N LEU A 184 13.41 -2.76 12.70
CA LEU A 184 12.41 -2.03 11.90
C LEU A 184 11.10 -2.81 11.89
N LEU A 185 10.02 -2.24 12.40
CA LEU A 185 8.66 -2.76 12.28
C LEU A 185 8.02 -2.17 11.01
N ALA A 186 7.93 -2.97 9.96
CA ALA A 186 7.37 -2.62 8.64
C ALA A 186 6.11 -3.46 8.33
N THR A 187 5.33 -3.79 9.36
CA THR A 187 4.16 -4.68 9.29
C THR A 187 2.87 -4.00 8.84
N ASN A 188 2.88 -2.67 8.70
CA ASN A 188 1.73 -1.84 8.30
C ASN A 188 0.47 -2.18 9.11
N ALA A 189 -0.58 -2.75 8.49
CA ALA A 189 -1.87 -3.06 9.14
C ALA A 189 -1.83 -4.27 10.08
N PHE A 190 -0.74 -5.04 10.09
CA PHE A 190 -0.59 -6.21 10.93
C PHE A 190 0.23 -5.91 12.19
N SER A 191 0.09 -6.77 13.20
CA SER A 191 0.91 -6.74 14.43
C SER A 191 0.94 -5.36 15.12
N LEU A 192 -0.22 -4.70 15.21
CA LEU A 192 -0.33 -3.37 15.83
C LEU A 192 0.06 -3.39 17.32
N GLU A 193 0.00 -4.52 17.97
CA GLU A 193 0.48 -4.75 19.34
C GLU A 193 2.00 -4.62 19.45
N LEU A 194 2.75 -5.09 18.45
CA LEU A 194 4.22 -4.97 18.42
C LEU A 194 4.66 -3.51 18.23
N SER A 195 3.92 -2.76 17.41
CA SER A 195 4.21 -1.36 17.10
C SER A 195 3.59 -0.35 18.07
N GLY A 196 2.71 -0.80 18.97
CA GLY A 196 1.95 0.08 19.86
C GLY A 196 0.97 1.02 19.14
N LEU A 197 0.57 0.68 17.91
CA LEU A 197 -0.27 1.55 17.06
C LEU A 197 -1.78 1.35 17.22
N ARG A 198 -2.23 0.47 18.12
CA ARG A 198 -3.67 0.17 18.29
C ARG A 198 -4.55 1.39 18.59
N ALA A 199 -3.99 2.40 19.25
CA ALA A 199 -4.72 3.63 19.57
C ALA A 199 -4.61 4.70 18.48
N ALA A 200 -3.56 4.66 17.66
CA ALA A 200 -3.23 5.71 16.69
C ALA A 200 -3.61 5.37 15.24
N ALA A 201 -3.99 4.11 14.97
CA ALA A 201 -4.26 3.68 13.60
C ALA A 201 -5.30 2.56 13.54
N VAL A 202 -6.10 2.55 12.47
CA VAL A 202 -7.20 1.62 12.26
C VAL A 202 -6.95 0.75 11.03
N PRO A 203 -6.79 -0.58 11.18
CA PRO A 203 -6.69 -1.48 10.04
C PRO A 203 -8.06 -1.67 9.39
N LYS A 204 -8.12 -1.60 8.07
CA LYS A 204 -9.32 -1.84 7.26
C LYS A 204 -8.98 -2.75 6.08
N LEU A 205 -9.97 -3.51 5.62
CA LEU A 205 -9.90 -4.20 4.34
C LEU A 205 -10.44 -3.30 3.23
N THR A 206 -9.72 -3.26 2.13
CA THR A 206 -10.21 -2.72 0.86
C THR A 206 -10.43 -3.86 -0.11
N PHE A 207 -11.23 -3.62 -1.13
CA PHE A 207 -11.59 -4.63 -2.11
C PHE A 207 -11.32 -4.13 -3.51
N ALA A 208 -10.94 -5.06 -4.38
CA ALA A 208 -10.70 -4.80 -5.77
C ALA A 208 -11.23 -5.94 -6.65
N LEU A 209 -11.47 -5.63 -7.90
CA LEU A 209 -11.82 -6.58 -8.96
C LEU A 209 -11.08 -6.23 -10.24
N ALA A 210 -10.93 -7.21 -11.11
CA ALA A 210 -10.40 -6.99 -12.45
C ALA A 210 -11.39 -7.54 -13.49
N THR A 211 -11.53 -6.80 -14.59
CA THR A 211 -12.36 -7.21 -15.73
C THR A 211 -11.59 -8.14 -16.67
N ALA A 212 -12.29 -8.85 -17.52
CA ALA A 212 -11.73 -9.37 -18.76
C ALA A 212 -11.20 -8.19 -19.62
N PRO A 213 -10.30 -8.47 -20.60
CA PRO A 213 -9.86 -7.47 -21.54
C PRO A 213 -11.03 -6.74 -22.23
N LEU A 214 -10.95 -5.42 -22.28
CA LEU A 214 -11.88 -4.58 -23.01
C LEU A 214 -11.40 -4.38 -24.44
N SER A 215 -12.32 -4.18 -25.38
CA SER A 215 -11.98 -3.73 -26.72
C SER A 215 -11.44 -2.30 -26.71
N ALA A 216 -10.72 -1.91 -27.76
CA ALA A 216 -10.25 -0.53 -27.91
C ALA A 216 -11.41 0.49 -27.90
N ALA A 217 -12.56 0.12 -28.51
CA ALA A 217 -13.77 0.94 -28.51
C ALA A 217 -14.32 1.12 -27.10
N GLN A 218 -14.37 0.05 -26.28
CA GLN A 218 -14.79 0.15 -24.89
C GLN A 218 -13.82 0.99 -24.05
N CYS A 219 -12.51 0.79 -24.21
CA CYS A 219 -11.50 1.64 -23.52
C CYS A 219 -11.66 3.11 -23.87
N LYS A 220 -11.95 3.42 -25.12
CA LYS A 220 -12.22 4.79 -25.59
C LYS A 220 -13.52 5.32 -24.98
N ALA A 221 -14.60 4.53 -25.01
CA ALA A 221 -15.91 4.94 -24.50
C ALA A 221 -15.87 5.28 -23.00
N ILE A 222 -15.13 4.48 -22.18
CA ILE A 222 -14.96 4.77 -20.75
C ILE A 222 -13.86 5.81 -20.46
N GLY A 223 -13.22 6.38 -21.47
CA GLY A 223 -12.24 7.45 -21.33
C GLY A 223 -10.84 7.00 -20.87
N LEU A 224 -10.51 5.70 -20.90
CA LEU A 224 -9.23 5.18 -20.40
C LEU A 224 -8.16 4.95 -21.49
N SER A 225 -8.33 5.47 -22.70
CA SER A 225 -7.34 5.32 -23.80
C SER A 225 -5.95 5.87 -23.46
N SER A 226 -5.86 6.89 -22.61
CA SER A 226 -4.58 7.46 -22.15
C SER A 226 -3.80 6.55 -21.18
N ARG A 227 -4.41 5.44 -20.71
CA ARG A 227 -3.86 4.49 -19.73
C ARG A 227 -3.47 5.14 -18.39
N ARG A 228 -3.92 6.36 -18.12
CA ARG A 228 -3.70 7.00 -16.83
C ARG A 228 -4.51 6.28 -15.75
N PRO A 229 -3.92 5.98 -14.58
CA PRO A 229 -4.68 5.53 -13.44
C PRO A 229 -5.57 6.66 -12.92
N PHE A 230 -6.59 6.30 -12.16
CA PHE A 230 -7.57 7.23 -11.63
C PHE A 230 -7.94 6.91 -10.18
N TYR A 231 -8.38 7.91 -9.44
CA TYR A 231 -9.01 7.76 -8.13
C TYR A 231 -9.99 8.90 -7.87
N THR A 232 -11.01 8.65 -7.05
CA THR A 232 -12.00 9.67 -6.67
C THR A 232 -11.59 10.36 -5.38
N ILE A 233 -11.93 11.64 -5.25
CA ILE A 233 -11.83 12.41 -4.00
C ILE A 233 -13.04 12.17 -3.08
N ASP A 234 -14.15 11.73 -3.65
CA ASP A 234 -15.40 11.50 -2.94
C ASP A 234 -15.47 10.09 -2.34
N PHE A 235 -16.07 9.99 -1.15
CA PHE A 235 -16.36 8.69 -0.54
C PHE A 235 -17.63 8.04 -1.11
N PRO A 236 -17.65 6.69 -1.13
CA PRO A 236 -16.55 5.76 -0.90
C PRO A 236 -15.57 5.82 -2.09
N TYR A 237 -14.28 5.91 -1.80
CA TYR A 237 -13.26 6.03 -2.84
C TYR A 237 -13.38 4.93 -3.89
N LEU A 238 -13.26 5.33 -5.16
CA LEU A 238 -13.07 4.44 -6.30
C LEU A 238 -11.70 4.74 -6.91
N TRP A 239 -10.93 3.72 -7.17
CA TRP A 239 -9.64 3.85 -7.82
C TRP A 239 -9.44 2.74 -8.83
N GLY A 240 -8.55 2.94 -9.79
CA GLY A 240 -8.26 1.90 -10.75
C GLY A 240 -7.27 2.29 -11.83
N ARG A 241 -7.01 1.34 -12.69
CA ARG A 241 -6.14 1.50 -13.86
C ARG A 241 -6.44 0.48 -14.95
N LEU A 242 -6.08 0.83 -16.18
CA LEU A 242 -6.02 -0.09 -17.29
C LEU A 242 -4.75 -0.94 -17.21
N LEU A 243 -4.87 -2.26 -17.37
CA LEU A 243 -3.76 -3.22 -17.48
C LEU A 243 -3.22 -3.26 -18.90
N GLU A 244 -2.02 -3.79 -19.10
CA GLU A 244 -1.46 -4.00 -20.45
C GLU A 244 -2.37 -4.87 -21.33
N SER A 245 -3.04 -5.83 -20.73
CA SER A 245 -4.03 -6.70 -21.38
C SER A 245 -5.35 -6.02 -21.72
N ASN A 246 -5.49 -4.71 -21.48
CA ASN A 246 -6.74 -3.97 -21.54
C ASN A 246 -7.84 -4.40 -20.56
N GLY A 247 -7.57 -5.28 -19.61
CA GLY A 247 -8.42 -5.44 -18.44
C GLY A 247 -8.32 -4.20 -17.54
N VAL A 248 -9.38 -3.87 -16.81
CA VAL A 248 -9.38 -2.75 -15.86
C VAL A 248 -9.42 -3.29 -14.44
N ILE A 249 -8.52 -2.80 -13.59
CA ILE A 249 -8.66 -2.97 -12.14
C ILE A 249 -9.54 -1.83 -11.63
N PHE A 250 -10.55 -2.17 -10.85
CA PHE A 250 -11.31 -1.24 -10.02
C PHE A 250 -11.21 -1.66 -8.57
N GLY A 251 -11.03 -0.70 -7.68
CA GLY A 251 -11.03 -0.94 -6.25
C GLY A 251 -11.70 0.18 -5.49
N SER A 252 -12.09 -0.14 -4.25
CA SER A 252 -12.65 0.85 -3.35
C SER A 252 -11.86 0.84 -2.04
N GLY A 253 -11.43 2.01 -1.59
CA GLY A 253 -10.68 2.16 -0.36
C GLY A 253 -11.47 1.75 0.88
N LEU A 254 -12.76 2.10 0.90
CA LEU A 254 -13.68 1.72 1.97
C LEU A 254 -15.03 1.39 1.35
N VAL A 255 -15.46 0.14 1.45
CA VAL A 255 -16.75 -0.30 0.95
C VAL A 255 -17.72 -0.39 2.13
N PRO A 256 -18.91 0.24 2.07
CA PRO A 256 -19.91 0.17 3.13
C PRO A 256 -20.29 -1.27 3.45
N ALA A 257 -20.70 -1.53 4.68
CA ALA A 257 -21.19 -2.84 5.09
C ALA A 257 -22.51 -3.19 4.38
N SER A 258 -23.33 -2.17 4.07
CA SER A 258 -24.51 -2.27 3.22
C SER A 258 -24.61 -1.03 2.34
N ALA A 259 -25.23 -1.17 1.15
CA ALA A 259 -25.46 -0.06 0.23
C ALA A 259 -26.42 1.02 0.80
N SER A 260 -27.21 0.67 1.81
CA SER A 260 -28.17 1.56 2.46
C SER A 260 -27.59 2.36 3.63
N THR A 261 -26.37 2.05 4.07
CA THR A 261 -25.74 2.76 5.19
C THR A 261 -24.96 3.96 4.69
N PRO A 262 -25.30 5.20 5.09
CA PRO A 262 -24.50 6.36 4.75
C PRO A 262 -23.05 6.16 5.23
N PHE A 263 -22.09 6.33 4.33
CA PHE A 263 -20.70 6.23 4.69
C PHE A 263 -20.32 7.43 5.55
N ARG A 264 -19.96 7.20 6.82
CA ARG A 264 -19.27 8.21 7.63
C ARG A 264 -17.76 8.00 7.49
N ALA A 265 -17.03 9.11 7.37
CA ALA A 265 -15.57 9.10 7.47
C ALA A 265 -15.13 8.27 8.68
N PRO A 266 -14.01 7.55 8.61
CA PRO A 266 -13.57 6.69 9.70
C PRO A 266 -13.24 7.54 10.93
N THR A 267 -14.21 7.71 11.81
CA THR A 267 -13.92 8.06 13.20
C THR A 267 -13.30 6.84 13.84
N VAL A 268 -12.23 7.04 14.60
CA VAL A 268 -11.57 5.99 15.40
C VAL A 268 -12.58 5.45 16.42
N SER A 269 -13.42 4.53 15.98
CA SER A 269 -14.43 3.90 16.82
C SER A 269 -13.85 2.64 17.46
N ARG A 270 -14.10 2.49 18.77
CA ARG A 270 -13.65 1.40 19.65
C ARG A 270 -14.00 -0.05 19.24
N SER A 271 -14.60 -0.28 18.10
CA SER A 271 -14.94 -1.62 17.57
C SER A 271 -13.76 -2.38 16.95
N ILE A 272 -12.56 -2.28 17.55
CA ILE A 272 -11.31 -2.80 17.00
C ILE A 272 -11.11 -4.32 17.26
N LYS A 273 -11.88 -4.93 18.18
CA LYS A 273 -11.60 -6.31 18.62
C LYS A 273 -11.69 -7.39 17.54
N ASN A 274 -12.41 -7.15 16.44
CA ASN A 274 -12.62 -8.14 15.38
C ASN A 274 -11.80 -7.90 14.09
N SER A 275 -11.19 -6.71 13.91
CA SER A 275 -10.58 -6.33 12.64
C SER A 275 -9.24 -7.02 12.35
N ALA A 276 -8.42 -7.30 13.36
CA ALA A 276 -7.11 -7.92 13.17
C ALA A 276 -7.23 -9.39 12.71
N ARG A 277 -8.25 -10.10 13.20
CA ARG A 277 -8.52 -11.48 12.79
C ARG A 277 -9.00 -11.54 11.34
N ASP A 278 -9.80 -10.58 10.91
CA ASP A 278 -10.36 -10.49 9.57
C ASP A 278 -9.29 -10.19 8.51
N LEU A 279 -8.20 -9.51 8.87
CA LEU A 279 -7.10 -9.20 7.95
C LEU A 279 -6.36 -10.45 7.47
N HIS A 280 -6.29 -11.50 8.29
CA HIS A 280 -5.60 -12.75 7.98
C HIS A 280 -6.53 -13.83 7.42
N CYS A 281 -7.81 -13.77 7.75
CA CYS A 281 -8.77 -14.85 7.53
C CYS A 281 -9.98 -14.44 6.68
N TYR A 282 -9.97 -13.27 5.99
CA TYR A 282 -11.11 -12.88 5.17
C TYR A 282 -11.25 -13.81 3.96
N ASP A 283 -12.50 -14.16 3.67
CA ASP A 283 -12.86 -14.93 2.47
C ASP A 283 -13.68 -14.04 1.53
N VAL A 284 -13.13 -13.78 0.34
CA VAL A 284 -13.80 -12.95 -0.69
C VAL A 284 -15.09 -13.59 -1.23
N ARG A 285 -15.36 -14.85 -0.92
CA ARG A 285 -16.55 -15.60 -1.34
C ARG A 285 -17.65 -15.64 -0.29
N ARG A 286 -17.38 -15.24 0.96
CA ARG A 286 -18.29 -15.41 2.09
C ARG A 286 -18.45 -14.15 2.93
N GLY A 287 -19.55 -14.07 3.66
CA GLY A 287 -19.82 -13.06 4.66
C GLY A 287 -19.79 -11.63 4.13
N GLN A 288 -19.34 -10.71 4.95
CA GLN A 288 -19.26 -9.28 4.62
C GLN A 288 -18.34 -8.98 3.45
N SER A 289 -17.23 -9.70 3.32
CA SER A 289 -16.28 -9.50 2.21
C SER A 289 -16.94 -9.77 0.86
N ALA A 290 -17.70 -10.87 0.74
CA ALA A 290 -18.46 -11.18 -0.47
C ALA A 290 -19.53 -10.12 -0.78
N SER A 291 -20.22 -9.62 0.25
CA SER A 291 -21.25 -8.58 0.09
C SER A 291 -20.62 -7.27 -0.41
N ARG A 292 -19.49 -6.89 0.15
CA ARG A 292 -18.74 -5.68 -0.27
C ARG A 292 -18.22 -5.79 -1.69
N LEU A 293 -17.75 -6.97 -2.09
CA LEU A 293 -17.32 -7.22 -3.47
C LEU A 293 -18.49 -7.18 -4.46
N ARG A 294 -19.65 -7.76 -4.12
CA ARG A 294 -20.87 -7.64 -4.95
C ARG A 294 -21.30 -6.18 -5.09
N TRP A 295 -21.26 -5.42 -4.01
CA TRP A 295 -21.53 -3.98 -4.06
C TRP A 295 -20.56 -3.24 -4.99
N LEU A 296 -19.24 -3.50 -4.88
CA LEU A 296 -18.24 -2.91 -5.77
C LEU A 296 -18.48 -3.31 -7.23
N GLU A 297 -18.81 -4.58 -7.50
CA GLU A 297 -19.11 -5.04 -8.85
C GLU A 297 -20.34 -4.34 -9.43
N SER A 298 -21.42 -4.23 -8.67
CA SER A 298 -22.62 -3.48 -9.06
C SER A 298 -22.30 -2.02 -9.36
N ARG A 299 -21.51 -1.37 -8.48
CA ARG A 299 -21.05 0.01 -8.69
C ARG A 299 -20.30 0.16 -10.00
N VAL A 300 -19.32 -0.72 -10.29
CA VAL A 300 -18.51 -0.68 -11.51
C VAL A 300 -19.37 -0.88 -12.76
N ARG A 301 -20.33 -1.81 -12.73
CA ARG A 301 -21.24 -2.04 -13.86
C ARG A 301 -22.12 -0.83 -14.19
N ASN A 302 -22.45 -0.04 -13.18
CA ASN A 302 -23.30 1.15 -13.31
C ASN A 302 -22.50 2.41 -13.70
N LEU A 303 -21.16 2.40 -13.65
CA LEU A 303 -20.34 3.56 -14.01
C LEU A 303 -20.57 4.02 -15.46
N HIS A 304 -20.68 3.06 -16.38
CA HIS A 304 -20.80 3.34 -17.80
C HIS A 304 -21.43 2.16 -18.55
N PRO A 305 -22.29 2.37 -19.59
CA PRO A 305 -22.92 1.28 -20.36
C PRO A 305 -21.92 0.24 -20.89
N ALA A 306 -20.74 0.68 -21.34
CA ALA A 306 -19.70 -0.21 -21.84
C ALA A 306 -19.13 -1.18 -20.78
N LEU A 307 -19.41 -0.96 -19.48
CA LEU A 307 -19.01 -1.82 -18.37
C LEU A 307 -20.12 -2.76 -17.88
N ALA A 308 -21.38 -2.52 -18.29
CA ALA A 308 -22.55 -3.21 -17.75
C ALA A 308 -22.47 -4.75 -17.86
N SER A 309 -22.01 -5.27 -19.01
CA SER A 309 -21.92 -6.71 -19.31
C SER A 309 -20.50 -7.29 -19.21
N VAL A 310 -19.50 -6.48 -18.83
CA VAL A 310 -18.10 -6.93 -18.80
C VAL A 310 -17.91 -8.04 -17.75
N ARG A 311 -17.27 -9.13 -18.15
CA ARG A 311 -16.95 -10.24 -17.25
C ARG A 311 -15.90 -9.84 -16.22
N ILE A 312 -16.17 -10.10 -14.94
CA ILE A 312 -15.20 -9.94 -13.85
C ILE A 312 -14.40 -11.24 -13.71
N THR A 313 -13.09 -11.13 -13.85
CA THR A 313 -12.17 -12.29 -13.85
C THR A 313 -11.55 -12.56 -12.49
N HIS A 314 -11.25 -11.50 -11.73
CA HIS A 314 -10.60 -11.60 -10.43
C HIS A 314 -11.31 -10.74 -9.40
N ARG A 315 -11.30 -11.23 -8.16
CA ARG A 315 -11.80 -10.51 -6.97
C ARG A 315 -10.84 -10.76 -5.83
N TRP A 316 -10.39 -9.69 -5.15
CA TRP A 316 -9.50 -9.81 -3.99
C TRP A 316 -9.74 -8.68 -3.00
N GLY A 317 -9.06 -8.78 -1.86
CA GLY A 317 -8.98 -7.72 -0.87
C GLY A 317 -7.57 -7.55 -0.36
N GLY A 318 -7.31 -6.46 0.30
CA GLY A 318 -6.02 -6.16 0.89
C GLY A 318 -6.15 -5.26 2.12
N PRO A 319 -5.21 -5.36 3.06
CA PRO A 319 -5.21 -4.54 4.25
C PRO A 319 -4.73 -3.12 3.94
N ILE A 320 -5.37 -2.13 4.53
CA ILE A 320 -4.90 -0.74 4.59
C ILE A 320 -4.88 -0.33 6.06
N LEU A 321 -3.85 0.39 6.47
CA LEU A 321 -3.80 1.04 7.77
C LEU A 321 -4.08 2.52 7.59
N PHE A 322 -5.13 3.00 8.27
CA PHE A 322 -5.50 4.41 8.34
C PHE A 322 -4.99 5.02 9.63
N THR A 323 -4.40 6.18 9.53
CA THR A 323 -4.00 7.04 10.64
C THR A 323 -4.96 8.22 10.73
N GLU A 324 -5.11 8.83 11.90
CA GLU A 324 -6.04 9.94 12.12
C GLU A 324 -5.69 11.14 11.22
N GLU A 325 -4.41 11.50 11.15
CA GLU A 325 -3.92 12.65 10.38
C GLU A 325 -3.67 12.34 8.90
N MET A 326 -3.98 11.12 8.44
CA MET A 326 -3.69 10.65 7.08
C MET A 326 -2.20 10.70 6.70
N CYS A 327 -1.31 10.88 7.68
CA CYS A 327 0.14 10.89 7.52
C CYS A 327 0.74 9.49 7.77
N PRO A 328 1.83 9.13 7.09
CA PRO A 328 2.58 7.92 7.41
C PRO A 328 3.19 8.00 8.80
N ILE A 329 3.18 6.90 9.54
CA ILE A 329 3.88 6.78 10.82
C ILE A 329 5.32 6.38 10.53
N PHE A 330 6.26 7.27 10.85
CA PHE A 330 7.69 7.02 10.69
C PHE A 330 8.45 7.60 11.88
N ARG A 331 8.65 6.79 12.92
CA ARG A 331 9.24 7.23 14.19
C ARG A 331 9.90 6.09 14.95
N ARG A 332 10.65 6.42 16.00
CA ARG A 332 11.10 5.42 17.00
C ARG A 332 9.90 4.94 17.83
N HIS A 333 9.98 3.70 18.27
CA HIS A 333 8.98 3.14 19.18
C HIS A 333 9.06 3.84 20.54
N PRO A 334 7.93 4.19 21.21
CA PRO A 334 7.96 4.91 22.49
C PRO A 334 8.74 4.21 23.59
N ARG A 335 8.80 2.87 23.55
CA ARG A 335 9.48 2.04 24.56
C ARG A 335 10.96 1.77 24.26
N SER A 336 11.48 2.12 23.08
CA SER A 336 12.87 1.81 22.71
C SER A 336 13.38 2.64 21.55
N LYS A 337 14.51 3.31 21.75
CA LYS A 337 15.25 4.02 20.69
C LYS A 337 15.85 3.06 19.64
N HIS A 338 15.93 1.77 19.94
CA HIS A 338 16.46 0.74 19.06
C HIS A 338 15.39 0.13 18.13
N VAL A 339 14.12 0.50 18.31
CA VAL A 339 13.00 0.00 17.50
C VAL A 339 12.41 1.16 16.71
N MET A 340 12.31 1.00 15.41
CA MET A 340 11.72 1.98 14.49
C MET A 340 10.43 1.42 13.90
N ILE A 341 9.45 2.29 13.69
CA ILE A 341 8.14 1.95 13.10
C ILE A 341 8.00 2.68 11.78
N LEU A 342 7.57 1.95 10.75
CA LEU A 342 7.24 2.49 9.44
C LEU A 342 5.94 1.86 8.93
N ALA A 343 4.84 2.62 8.95
CA ALA A 343 3.49 2.12 8.66
C ALA A 343 2.53 3.27 8.27
N GLY A 344 1.24 2.95 8.03
CA GLY A 344 0.17 3.95 7.94
C GLY A 344 0.17 4.76 6.66
N TYR A 345 0.29 4.11 5.49
CA TYR A 345 0.35 4.82 4.20
C TYR A 345 -1.01 5.30 3.67
N ASN A 346 -2.10 5.00 4.35
CA ASN A 346 -3.46 5.50 4.04
C ASN A 346 -3.89 5.27 2.57
N GLY A 347 -3.48 4.15 1.96
CA GLY A 347 -3.76 3.83 0.56
C GLY A 347 -2.74 4.35 -0.46
N HIS A 348 -1.82 5.25 -0.08
CA HIS A 348 -0.81 5.85 -0.96
C HIS A 348 0.56 5.15 -0.91
N GLY A 349 0.60 3.88 -0.53
CA GLY A 349 1.84 3.18 -0.16
C GLY A 349 2.73 2.70 -1.32
N VAL A 350 2.31 2.70 -2.59
CA VAL A 350 3.07 2.01 -3.66
C VAL A 350 4.47 2.60 -3.86
N ALA A 351 4.59 3.85 -4.22
CA ALA A 351 5.89 4.51 -4.36
C ALA A 351 6.46 4.94 -2.99
N LEU A 352 5.58 5.47 -2.13
CA LEU A 352 5.93 6.03 -0.84
C LEU A 352 6.60 5.01 0.08
N SER A 353 6.10 3.78 0.16
CA SER A 353 6.66 2.77 1.06
C SER A 353 8.07 2.31 0.65
N VAL A 354 8.34 2.22 -0.64
CA VAL A 354 9.68 1.94 -1.16
C VAL A 354 10.63 3.10 -0.87
N TYR A 355 10.17 4.34 -1.09
CA TYR A 355 10.94 5.55 -0.83
C TYR A 355 11.27 5.71 0.65
N LEU A 356 10.28 5.54 1.53
CA LEU A 356 10.47 5.62 2.98
C LEU A 356 11.26 4.43 3.53
N GLY A 357 11.22 3.27 2.88
CA GLY A 357 12.08 2.12 3.21
C GLY A 357 13.56 2.46 3.07
N LYS A 358 13.95 3.17 1.99
CA LYS A 358 15.31 3.70 1.85
C LYS A 358 15.63 4.69 2.97
N TRP A 359 14.73 5.65 3.25
CA TRP A 359 14.95 6.61 4.33
C TRP A 359 15.07 5.91 5.69
N ALA A 360 14.31 4.85 5.95
CA ALA A 360 14.43 4.05 7.16
C ALA A 360 15.83 3.41 7.29
N ALA A 361 16.39 2.88 6.19
CA ALA A 361 17.77 2.37 6.19
C ALA A 361 18.78 3.48 6.52
N GLU A 362 18.65 4.65 5.91
CA GLU A 362 19.49 5.81 6.21
C GLU A 362 19.38 6.27 7.68
N ALA A 363 18.15 6.26 8.22
CA ALA A 363 17.89 6.66 9.61
C ALA A 363 18.40 5.62 10.63
N LEU A 364 18.35 4.33 10.30
CA LEU A 364 18.92 3.27 11.14
C LEU A 364 20.44 3.33 11.21
N LEU A 365 21.07 3.85 10.16
CA LEU A 365 22.51 4.08 10.08
C LEU A 365 22.93 5.47 10.57
N ASN A 366 21.99 6.29 11.06
CA ASN A 366 22.20 7.69 11.46
C ASN A 366 22.71 8.61 10.32
N LEU A 367 22.48 8.25 9.06
CA LEU A 367 22.85 9.04 7.88
C LEU A 367 21.79 10.11 7.55
N ARG A 368 20.56 9.94 8.05
CA ARG A 368 19.46 10.88 7.84
C ARG A 368 18.56 10.93 9.08
N ALA A 369 18.14 12.11 9.48
CA ALA A 369 17.19 12.27 10.58
C ALA A 369 15.80 11.73 10.23
N LEU A 370 15.05 11.33 11.25
CA LEU A 370 13.63 11.00 11.09
C LEU A 370 12.82 12.24 10.72
N PRO A 371 11.72 12.12 9.99
CA PRO A 371 10.84 13.24 9.70
C PRO A 371 10.15 13.77 10.97
N ARG A 372 9.68 15.02 10.90
CA ARG A 372 8.91 15.67 11.97
C ARG A 372 7.49 15.95 11.46
N TRP A 373 6.71 14.90 11.19
CA TRP A 373 5.33 15.03 10.69
C TRP A 373 4.28 14.89 11.78
N HIS A 374 4.70 14.52 12.99
CA HIS A 374 3.83 14.29 14.17
C HIS A 374 4.33 15.08 15.35
#